data_79cf1bc32b34bf00e91799e7a186be5b
#
_entry.id   79cf1bc32b34bf00e91799e7a186be5b
#
_cell.length_a   1.000
_cell.length_b   1.000
_cell.length_c   1.000
_cell.angle_alpha   90.00
_cell.angle_beta   90.00
_cell.angle_gamma   90.00
#
_symmetry.space_group_name_H-M   'P 1'
#
loop_
_entity.id
_entity.type
_entity.pdbx_description
1 polymer ?
#
loop_
_entity_poly.entity_id
_entity_poly.type
_entity_poly.pdbx_seq_one_letter_code
_entity_poly.pdbx_strand_id
1 'polypeptide(L)'
;MKSLLVSIVAAVMLVGCGTTTAMLIHKAAFDGNIKAVRRHLDAGVDANTQTRSENTPLHAASYRGHAEVVELLVAHGADVNARDVRGWIPLHQAVDRGHTEVAELLIAKGADVNARMKGGGFTSLDLAYLKEHTELADLLRKHGGKTGEELRVE
;
A
#
# COMPACT_ATOMS: atom_id res chain seq x y z
N MET A 1 -27.15 -31.56 13.88
CA MET A 1 -25.85 -32.22 13.60
C MET A 1 -25.25 -31.92 12.23
N LYS A 2 -25.97 -31.38 11.24
CA LYS A 2 -25.42 -31.06 9.89
C LYS A 2 -24.71 -29.70 9.80
N SER A 3 -24.97 -28.73 10.70
CA SER A 3 -24.36 -27.37 10.63
C SER A 3 -22.95 -27.29 11.24
N LEU A 4 -22.59 -28.15 12.16
CA LEU A 4 -21.25 -28.20 12.76
C LEU A 4 -20.18 -28.76 11.82
N LEU A 5 -20.55 -29.70 10.96
CA LEU A 5 -19.63 -30.30 9.99
C LEU A 5 -19.25 -29.35 8.86
N VAL A 6 -20.14 -28.45 8.46
CA VAL A 6 -19.87 -27.44 7.42
C VAL A 6 -18.86 -26.38 7.95
N SER A 7 -18.99 -26.00 9.23
CA SER A 7 -18.03 -25.04 9.85
C SER A 7 -16.63 -25.64 10.01
N ILE A 8 -16.50 -26.93 10.31
CA ILE A 8 -15.19 -27.59 10.48
C ILE A 8 -14.50 -27.79 9.13
N VAL A 9 -15.25 -28.11 8.07
CA VAL A 9 -14.67 -28.26 6.72
C VAL A 9 -14.22 -26.93 6.17
N ALA A 10 -14.94 -25.83 6.43
CA ALA A 10 -14.52 -24.48 6.08
C ALA A 10 -13.25 -24.05 6.83
N ALA A 11 -13.14 -24.42 8.12
CA ALA A 11 -11.94 -24.09 8.92
C ALA A 11 -10.70 -24.91 8.50
N VAL A 12 -10.86 -26.16 8.08
CA VAL A 12 -9.73 -27.01 7.64
C VAL A 12 -9.22 -26.61 6.24
N MET A 13 -10.09 -26.07 5.36
CA MET A 13 -9.66 -25.52 4.07
C MET A 13 -8.85 -24.20 4.20
N LEU A 14 -8.97 -23.49 5.34
CA LEU A 14 -8.27 -22.23 5.58
C LEU A 14 -6.81 -22.43 6.06
N VAL A 15 -6.45 -23.57 6.61
CA VAL A 15 -5.09 -23.79 7.18
C VAL A 15 -4.04 -24.16 6.11
N GLY A 16 -4.45 -24.59 4.93
CA GLY A 16 -3.55 -24.93 3.81
C GLY A 16 -3.36 -23.84 2.76
N CYS A 17 -4.04 -22.69 2.86
CA CYS A 17 -4.18 -21.71 1.78
C CYS A 17 -3.70 -20.28 2.12
N GLY A 18 -2.98 -20.06 3.23
CA GLY A 18 -2.58 -18.70 3.65
C GLY A 18 -1.77 -17.96 2.59
N THR A 19 -0.84 -18.64 1.94
CA THR A 19 -0.01 -18.04 0.88
C THR A 19 -0.80 -17.78 -0.41
N THR A 20 -1.73 -18.65 -0.77
CA THR A 20 -2.55 -18.51 -1.98
C THR A 20 -3.56 -17.37 -1.84
N THR A 21 -4.20 -17.25 -0.67
CA THR A 21 -5.20 -16.21 -0.40
C THR A 21 -4.54 -14.82 -0.29
N ALA A 22 -3.36 -14.74 0.34
CA ALA A 22 -2.57 -13.51 0.38
C ALA A 22 -2.18 -13.05 -1.03
N MET A 23 -1.74 -13.95 -1.91
CA MET A 23 -1.44 -13.62 -3.31
C MET A 23 -2.67 -13.11 -4.07
N LEU A 24 -3.86 -13.64 -3.77
CA LEU A 24 -5.10 -13.26 -4.45
C LEU A 24 -5.53 -11.81 -4.10
N ILE A 25 -5.39 -11.36 -2.85
CA ILE A 25 -5.70 -9.98 -2.48
C ILE A 25 -4.69 -9.00 -3.09
N HIS A 26 -3.39 -9.35 -3.16
CA HIS A 26 -2.40 -8.52 -3.84
C HIS A 26 -2.70 -8.36 -5.32
N LYS A 27 -3.05 -9.48 -6.00
CA LYS A 27 -3.44 -9.43 -7.41
C LYS A 27 -4.71 -8.61 -7.60
N ALA A 28 -5.72 -8.79 -6.78
CA ALA A 28 -6.96 -8.02 -6.85
C ALA A 28 -6.71 -6.52 -6.64
N ALA A 29 -5.83 -6.15 -5.70
CA ALA A 29 -5.43 -4.77 -5.44
C ALA A 29 -4.64 -4.17 -6.62
N PHE A 30 -3.72 -4.94 -7.20
CA PHE A 30 -2.96 -4.54 -8.39
C PHE A 30 -3.85 -4.33 -9.62
N ASP A 31 -4.86 -5.20 -9.81
CA ASP A 31 -5.79 -5.14 -10.95
C ASP A 31 -6.91 -4.10 -10.74
N GLY A 32 -7.02 -3.46 -9.57
CA GLY A 32 -8.07 -2.51 -9.24
C GLY A 32 -9.44 -3.17 -9.04
N ASN A 33 -9.47 -4.47 -8.80
CA ASN A 33 -10.73 -5.22 -8.62
C ASN A 33 -11.28 -5.04 -7.21
N ILE A 34 -11.96 -3.91 -6.97
CA ILE A 34 -12.52 -3.54 -5.67
C ILE A 34 -13.47 -4.61 -5.10
N LYS A 35 -14.26 -5.28 -5.96
CA LYS A 35 -15.18 -6.34 -5.52
C LYS A 35 -14.42 -7.56 -4.98
N ALA A 36 -13.32 -7.94 -5.64
CA ALA A 36 -12.49 -9.04 -5.20
C ALA A 36 -11.73 -8.67 -3.92
N VAL A 37 -11.17 -7.46 -3.82
CA VAL A 37 -10.51 -6.96 -2.59
C VAL A 37 -11.48 -7.01 -1.42
N ARG A 38 -12.68 -6.43 -1.56
CA ARG A 38 -13.72 -6.45 -0.52
C ARG A 38 -14.04 -7.87 -0.06
N ARG A 39 -14.29 -8.79 -1.00
CA ARG A 39 -14.59 -10.19 -0.67
C ARG A 39 -13.47 -10.86 0.14
N HIS A 40 -12.20 -10.56 -0.15
CA HIS A 40 -11.07 -11.10 0.61
C HIS A 40 -11.01 -10.51 2.02
N LEU A 41 -11.22 -9.20 2.16
CA LEU A 41 -11.24 -8.53 3.45
C LEU A 41 -12.42 -8.99 4.32
N ASP A 42 -13.62 -9.12 3.74
CA ASP A 42 -14.82 -9.64 4.43
C ASP A 42 -14.65 -11.10 4.85
N ALA A 43 -13.84 -11.87 4.13
CA ALA A 43 -13.46 -13.25 4.50
C ALA A 43 -12.36 -13.30 5.59
N GLY A 44 -11.92 -12.16 6.12
CA GLY A 44 -10.93 -12.08 7.21
C GLY A 44 -9.47 -12.13 6.74
N VAL A 45 -9.20 -11.91 5.45
CA VAL A 45 -7.81 -11.78 4.98
C VAL A 45 -7.24 -10.46 5.53
N ASP A 46 -6.08 -10.54 6.17
CA ASP A 46 -5.39 -9.35 6.69
C ASP A 46 -5.00 -8.40 5.54
N ALA A 47 -5.43 -7.12 5.67
CA ALA A 47 -5.08 -6.07 4.72
C ALA A 47 -3.56 -5.78 4.64
N ASN A 48 -2.80 -6.23 5.65
CA ASN A 48 -1.35 -6.06 5.77
C ASN A 48 -0.56 -7.31 5.37
N THR A 49 -1.19 -8.29 4.72
CA THR A 49 -0.45 -9.45 4.18
C THR A 49 0.70 -8.99 3.31
N GLN A 50 1.84 -9.69 3.41
CA GLN A 50 3.05 -9.30 2.69
C GLN A 50 3.46 -10.36 1.67
N THR A 51 3.99 -9.90 0.53
CA THR A 51 4.72 -10.75 -0.42
C THR A 51 6.14 -11.05 0.11
N ARG A 52 6.91 -11.87 -0.63
CA ARG A 52 8.34 -12.10 -0.32
C ARG A 52 9.18 -10.82 -0.33
N SER A 53 8.75 -9.79 -1.06
CA SER A 53 9.39 -8.47 -1.09
C SER A 53 8.79 -7.50 -0.08
N GLU A 54 8.05 -8.00 0.91
CA GLU A 54 7.37 -7.23 1.96
C GLU A 54 6.34 -6.20 1.43
N ASN A 55 5.95 -6.30 0.13
CA ASN A 55 4.89 -5.47 -0.41
C ASN A 55 3.53 -5.90 0.15
N THR A 56 2.71 -4.92 0.54
CA THR A 56 1.31 -5.12 0.95
C THR A 56 0.36 -4.88 -0.22
N PRO A 57 -0.93 -5.28 -0.13
CA PRO A 57 -1.94 -4.93 -1.11
C PRO A 57 -2.04 -3.41 -1.36
N LEU A 58 -1.78 -2.60 -0.31
CA LEU A 58 -1.77 -1.14 -0.40
C LEU A 58 -0.64 -0.63 -1.31
N HIS A 59 0.55 -1.23 -1.25
CA HIS A 59 1.63 -0.93 -2.20
C HIS A 59 1.20 -1.21 -3.65
N ALA A 60 0.55 -2.36 -3.88
CA ALA A 60 0.10 -2.78 -5.20
C ALA A 60 -0.95 -1.81 -5.79
N ALA A 61 -1.95 -1.43 -4.99
CA ALA A 61 -2.98 -0.46 -5.37
C ALA A 61 -2.39 0.93 -5.63
N SER A 62 -1.47 1.38 -4.78
CA SER A 62 -0.79 2.68 -4.91
C SER A 62 0.08 2.75 -6.16
N TYR A 63 0.81 1.68 -6.47
CA TYR A 63 1.61 1.56 -7.69
C TYR A 63 0.78 1.68 -8.96
N ARG A 64 -0.47 1.21 -8.93
CA ARG A 64 -1.39 1.20 -10.07
C ARG A 64 -2.36 2.38 -10.10
N GLY A 65 -2.40 3.21 -9.06
CA GLY A 65 -3.26 4.39 -9.00
C GLY A 65 -4.74 4.10 -8.71
N HIS A 66 -5.03 2.98 -8.04
CA HIS A 66 -6.41 2.57 -7.75
C HIS A 66 -6.93 3.19 -6.45
N ALA A 67 -7.34 4.45 -6.49
CA ALA A 67 -7.76 5.24 -5.32
C ALA A 67 -8.87 4.56 -4.50
N GLU A 68 -9.91 4.04 -5.13
CA GLU A 68 -11.01 3.34 -4.43
C GLU A 68 -10.54 2.08 -3.68
N VAL A 69 -9.56 1.36 -4.25
CA VAL A 69 -8.96 0.19 -3.59
C VAL A 69 -8.09 0.63 -2.41
N VAL A 70 -7.34 1.72 -2.56
CA VAL A 70 -6.55 2.34 -1.47
C VAL A 70 -7.48 2.71 -0.31
N GLU A 71 -8.58 3.41 -0.56
CA GLU A 71 -9.57 3.77 0.47
C GLU A 71 -10.12 2.54 1.19
N LEU A 72 -10.50 1.52 0.42
CA LEU A 72 -11.04 0.28 0.98
C LEU A 72 -10.03 -0.44 1.88
N LEU A 73 -8.78 -0.57 1.44
CA LEU A 73 -7.71 -1.21 2.21
C LEU A 73 -7.44 -0.44 3.51
N VAL A 74 -7.32 0.89 3.45
CA VAL A 74 -7.09 1.73 4.63
C VAL A 74 -8.27 1.64 5.60
N ALA A 75 -9.52 1.63 5.11
CA ALA A 75 -10.71 1.45 5.94
C ALA A 75 -10.72 0.09 6.68
N HIS A 76 -10.01 -0.92 6.16
CA HIS A 76 -9.85 -2.24 6.78
C HIS A 76 -8.51 -2.40 7.52
N GLY A 77 -7.86 -1.30 7.89
CA GLY A 77 -6.69 -1.29 8.75
C GLY A 77 -5.35 -1.53 8.02
N ALA A 78 -5.28 -1.29 6.71
CA ALA A 78 -3.99 -1.29 6.02
C ALA A 78 -3.07 -0.20 6.59
N ASP A 79 -1.83 -0.57 6.90
CA ASP A 79 -0.81 0.37 7.35
C ASP A 79 -0.31 1.23 6.18
N VAL A 80 -0.63 2.52 6.23
CA VAL A 80 -0.24 3.50 5.19
C VAL A 80 1.27 3.73 5.13
N ASN A 81 2.00 3.37 6.19
CA ASN A 81 3.44 3.51 6.32
C ASN A 81 4.18 2.16 6.29
N ALA A 82 3.50 1.07 5.89
CA ALA A 82 4.15 -0.22 5.70
C ALA A 82 5.36 -0.10 4.76
N ARG A 83 6.47 -0.76 5.11
CA ARG A 83 7.72 -0.68 4.34
C ARG A 83 7.99 -1.98 3.61
N ASP A 84 8.36 -1.88 2.34
CA ASP A 84 8.88 -3.02 1.57
C ASP A 84 10.38 -3.25 1.86
N VAL A 85 10.98 -4.28 1.27
CA VAL A 85 12.42 -4.61 1.43
C VAL A 85 13.36 -3.47 1.09
N ARG A 86 12.94 -2.51 0.24
CA ARG A 86 13.71 -1.31 -0.16
C ARG A 86 13.44 -0.12 0.79
N GLY A 87 12.57 -0.30 1.79
CA GLY A 87 12.10 0.76 2.67
C GLY A 87 11.06 1.69 2.02
N TRP A 88 10.49 1.30 0.89
CA TRP A 88 9.43 2.05 0.25
C TRP A 88 8.12 1.89 1.03
N ILE A 89 7.38 2.98 1.18
CA ILE A 89 6.00 3.00 1.64
C ILE A 89 5.06 3.19 0.44
N PRO A 90 3.75 2.94 0.56
CA PRO A 90 2.79 3.13 -0.54
C PRO A 90 2.86 4.50 -1.22
N LEU A 91 3.16 5.57 -0.46
CA LEU A 91 3.34 6.93 -1.01
C LEU A 91 4.49 7.00 -2.04
N HIS A 92 5.62 6.33 -1.79
CA HIS A 92 6.71 6.27 -2.76
C HIS A 92 6.27 5.63 -4.07
N GLN A 93 5.44 4.55 -4.00
CA GLN A 93 4.91 3.89 -5.19
C GLN A 93 3.98 4.81 -6.01
N ALA A 94 3.08 5.53 -5.33
CA ALA A 94 2.17 6.47 -5.97
C ALA A 94 2.95 7.61 -6.66
N VAL A 95 3.95 8.18 -5.98
CA VAL A 95 4.77 9.28 -6.50
C VAL A 95 5.63 8.82 -7.66
N ASP A 96 6.29 7.65 -7.58
CA ASP A 96 7.11 7.09 -8.68
C ASP A 96 6.31 6.93 -9.98
N ARG A 97 5.00 6.68 -9.85
CA ARG A 97 4.06 6.47 -10.96
C ARG A 97 3.23 7.68 -11.36
N GLY A 98 3.36 8.80 -10.66
CA GLY A 98 2.64 10.03 -10.98
C GLY A 98 1.16 10.01 -10.60
N HIS A 99 0.76 9.19 -9.62
CA HIS A 99 -0.63 9.06 -9.19
C HIS A 99 -0.99 10.09 -8.12
N THR A 100 -1.28 11.33 -8.54
CA THR A 100 -1.55 12.47 -7.65
C THR A 100 -2.70 12.20 -6.69
N GLU A 101 -3.84 11.71 -7.18
CA GLU A 101 -5.02 11.40 -6.36
C GLU A 101 -4.70 10.39 -5.24
N VAL A 102 -3.96 9.34 -5.56
CA VAL A 102 -3.56 8.32 -4.57
C VAL A 102 -2.57 8.92 -3.57
N ALA A 103 -1.63 9.76 -4.02
CA ALA A 103 -0.69 10.44 -3.13
C ALA A 103 -1.41 11.38 -2.15
N GLU A 104 -2.36 12.19 -2.63
CA GLU A 104 -3.22 13.05 -1.78
C GLU A 104 -3.97 12.23 -0.73
N LEU A 105 -4.60 11.14 -1.17
CA LEU A 105 -5.35 10.24 -0.29
C LEU A 105 -4.45 9.64 0.79
N LEU A 106 -3.28 9.11 0.43
CA LEU A 106 -2.34 8.52 1.38
C LEU A 106 -1.84 9.55 2.40
N ILE A 107 -1.51 10.78 1.96
CA ILE A 107 -1.11 11.88 2.85
C ILE A 107 -2.24 12.23 3.81
N ALA A 108 -3.48 12.35 3.32
CA ALA A 108 -4.65 12.61 4.14
C ALA A 108 -4.91 11.50 5.18
N LYS A 109 -4.47 10.27 4.90
CA LYS A 109 -4.56 9.11 5.80
C LYS A 109 -3.33 8.94 6.70
N GLY A 110 -2.39 9.89 6.71
CA GLY A 110 -1.25 9.91 7.62
C GLY A 110 0.01 9.24 7.07
N ALA A 111 0.17 9.16 5.76
CA ALA A 111 1.43 8.73 5.17
C ALA A 111 2.57 9.70 5.54
N ASP A 112 3.71 9.16 5.94
CA ASP A 112 4.91 9.93 6.25
C ASP A 112 5.53 10.51 4.96
N VAL A 113 5.31 11.80 4.72
CA VAL A 113 5.82 12.51 3.54
C VAL A 113 7.36 12.56 3.49
N ASN A 114 8.01 12.38 4.65
CA ASN A 114 9.45 12.41 4.84
C ASN A 114 10.07 11.01 5.05
N ALA A 115 9.29 9.95 4.82
CA ALA A 115 9.81 8.60 4.88
C ALA A 115 11.00 8.44 3.93
N ARG A 116 12.10 7.85 4.46
CA ARG A 116 13.35 7.66 3.70
C ARG A 116 13.48 6.22 3.23
N MET A 117 13.84 6.06 1.96
CA MET A 117 14.18 4.77 1.37
C MET A 117 15.54 4.26 1.87
N LYS A 118 15.73 2.94 1.86
CA LYS A 118 17.04 2.32 2.13
C LYS A 118 18.05 2.66 1.01
N GLY A 119 19.32 2.66 1.36
CA GLY A 119 20.42 2.78 0.41
C GLY A 119 20.83 4.19 0.02
N GLY A 120 19.94 5.15 -0.07
CA GLY A 120 20.29 6.54 -0.46
C GLY A 120 19.63 7.59 0.42
N GLY A 121 18.64 7.18 1.22
CA GLY A 121 17.85 8.10 2.04
C GLY A 121 16.96 9.04 1.23
N PHE A 122 16.65 8.68 -0.02
CA PHE A 122 15.70 9.42 -0.85
C PHE A 122 14.30 9.40 -0.21
N THR A 123 13.57 10.50 -0.40
CA THR A 123 12.18 10.67 0.02
C THR A 123 11.23 10.65 -1.18
N SER A 124 9.94 10.71 -0.93
CA SER A 124 8.94 10.90 -2.00
C SER A 124 9.18 12.17 -2.81
N LEU A 125 9.69 13.24 -2.17
CA LEU A 125 9.99 14.49 -2.86
C LEU A 125 11.17 14.36 -3.82
N ASP A 126 12.23 13.63 -3.43
CA ASP A 126 13.34 13.33 -4.34
C ASP A 126 12.87 12.56 -5.57
N LEU A 127 11.94 11.57 -5.37
CA LEU A 127 11.34 10.84 -6.49
C LEU A 127 10.53 11.75 -7.40
N ALA A 128 9.72 12.65 -6.84
CA ALA A 128 8.92 13.58 -7.62
C ALA A 128 9.80 14.45 -8.52
N TYR A 129 10.92 14.96 -8.00
CA TYR A 129 11.90 15.71 -8.80
C TYR A 129 12.59 14.85 -9.85
N LEU A 130 13.04 13.65 -9.48
CA LEU A 130 13.71 12.72 -10.40
C LEU A 130 12.80 12.31 -11.58
N LYS A 131 11.50 12.23 -11.35
CA LYS A 131 10.49 11.84 -12.33
C LYS A 131 9.83 13.03 -13.03
N GLU A 132 10.23 14.24 -12.71
CA GLU A 132 9.68 15.48 -13.24
C GLU A 132 8.16 15.63 -12.97
N HIS A 133 7.67 15.03 -11.88
CA HIS A 133 6.27 15.14 -11.42
C HIS A 133 6.08 16.44 -10.62
N THR A 134 6.01 17.58 -11.29
CA THR A 134 5.97 18.92 -10.66
C THR A 134 4.78 19.08 -9.73
N GLU A 135 3.59 18.68 -10.15
CA GLU A 135 2.36 18.75 -9.33
C GLU A 135 2.50 17.94 -8.02
N LEU A 136 3.09 16.74 -8.09
CA LEU A 136 3.37 15.93 -6.90
C LEU A 136 4.45 16.55 -6.02
N ALA A 137 5.46 17.17 -6.60
CA ALA A 137 6.49 17.88 -5.82
C ALA A 137 5.87 19.05 -5.05
N ASP A 138 5.00 19.84 -5.68
CA ASP A 138 4.28 20.94 -5.04
C ASP A 138 3.33 20.43 -3.94
N LEU A 139 2.60 19.37 -4.20
CA LEU A 139 1.75 18.70 -3.21
C LEU A 139 2.56 18.26 -1.98
N LEU A 140 3.67 17.56 -2.19
CA LEU A 140 4.54 17.09 -1.11
C LEU A 140 5.12 18.26 -0.32
N ARG A 141 5.60 19.33 -0.99
CA ARG A 141 6.08 20.55 -0.33
C ARG A 141 5.02 21.21 0.53
N LYS A 142 3.79 21.33 0.03
CA LYS A 142 2.65 21.85 0.76
C LYS A 142 2.39 21.10 2.07
N HIS A 143 2.67 19.80 2.09
CA HIS A 143 2.52 18.95 3.27
C HIS A 143 3.81 18.75 4.08
N GLY A 144 4.81 19.62 3.90
CA GLY A 144 6.06 19.61 4.67
C GLY A 144 7.08 18.58 4.18
N GLY A 145 6.94 18.12 2.93
CA GLY A 145 7.89 17.21 2.30
C GLY A 145 9.27 17.87 2.14
N LYS A 146 10.31 17.13 2.48
CA LYS A 146 11.72 17.50 2.37
C LYS A 146 12.47 16.48 1.53
N THR A 147 13.54 16.90 0.88
CA THR A 147 14.46 15.96 0.22
C THR A 147 15.30 15.20 1.25
N GLY A 148 15.85 14.07 0.83
CA GLY A 148 16.76 13.32 1.70
C GLY A 148 18.00 14.10 2.09
N GLU A 149 18.42 15.07 1.27
CA GLU A 149 19.54 15.99 1.57
C GLU A 149 19.14 16.98 2.66
N GLU A 150 17.99 17.64 2.54
CA GLU A 150 17.46 18.56 3.55
C GLU A 150 17.31 17.90 4.92
N LEU A 151 16.88 16.63 4.96
CA LEU A 151 16.76 15.86 6.21
C LEU A 151 18.09 15.41 6.83
N ARG A 152 19.23 15.56 6.13
CA ARG A 152 20.57 15.21 6.67
C ARG A 152 21.22 16.36 7.41
N VAL A 153 20.81 17.59 7.13
CA VAL A 153 21.43 18.82 7.68
C VAL A 153 20.66 19.39 8.87
N GLU A 154 19.54 18.74 9.25
CA GLU A 154 18.79 19.03 10.48
C GLU A 154 19.25 18.14 11.65
#